data_e26b93a369f43bf19b2f8358ef4a9f3c
#
_entry.id   e26b93a369f43bf19b2f8358ef4a9f3c
#
_cell.length_a   1.000
_cell.length_b   1.000
_cell.length_c   1.000
_cell.angle_alpha   90.00
_cell.angle_beta   90.00
_cell.angle_gamma   90.00
#
_symmetry.space_group_name_H-M   'P 1'
#
loop_
_entity.id
_entity.type
_entity.pdbx_description
1 polymer ?
#
loop_
_entity_poly.entity_id
_entity_poly.type
_entity_poly.pdbx_seq_one_letter_code
_entity_poly.pdbx_strand_id
1 'polypeptide(L)'
;MNSLKFRFSVFFLLGLISTSLLLSGRTWTTTEGSRTEGELLSVEQDQVTLSIKGREYNFPLSRFSSEDRVYIMKWKSEERCGVCRKKVGTDNMRAGEGVYHPSCFTCLVCERPFLDRQSISRDEWGGMVHSEHLRQAASCGSCGRLFSPKKAAKEQFFSDGRVSCLACLREAVTDVATLDAVAHRVRQGISELGLPPPTGPLSMRLVDQGKLNREVERVHGRGSLRGLTLTTFRTVTGGPRAGTTFSHEVWILAGLPVVECVSVLAHELGHVWMNENYIDMSPPAVEGFCNLLSMHALQKETSKLAQILRKNLEMSDDRIYGRGFRDMRKQLDKLGWPGLIRDLSSRRVPLSHRGR
;
A
#
# COMPACT_ATOMS: atom_id res chain seq x y z
N MET A 1 29.45 53.40 -45.74
CA MET A 1 30.52 53.11 -44.76
C MET A 1 29.86 53.28 -43.38
N ASN A 2 29.22 52.23 -42.88
CA ASN A 2 28.66 52.22 -41.53
C ASN A 2 29.19 51.01 -40.78
N SER A 3 30.05 51.29 -39.80
CA SER A 3 30.63 50.28 -38.94
C SER A 3 29.66 49.92 -37.83
N LEU A 4 29.24 48.65 -37.79
CA LEU A 4 28.39 48.10 -36.73
C LEU A 4 29.31 47.54 -35.63
N LYS A 5 29.26 48.16 -34.44
CA LYS A 5 29.97 47.67 -33.25
C LYS A 5 29.12 46.61 -32.56
N PHE A 6 29.60 45.36 -32.57
CA PHE A 6 29.04 44.28 -31.74
C PHE A 6 29.50 44.44 -30.29
N ARG A 7 28.58 44.58 -29.35
CA ARG A 7 28.80 44.50 -27.92
C ARG A 7 28.59 43.02 -27.50
N PHE A 8 29.64 42.35 -27.05
CA PHE A 8 29.52 41.09 -26.33
C PHE A 8 29.09 41.36 -24.90
N SER A 9 27.86 40.92 -24.54
CA SER A 9 27.40 40.83 -23.16
C SER A 9 27.77 39.43 -22.64
N VAL A 10 28.72 39.37 -21.71
CA VAL A 10 29.05 38.18 -20.99
C VAL A 10 27.99 37.97 -19.90
N PHE A 11 27.08 37.04 -20.13
CA PHE A 11 26.18 36.55 -19.06
C PHE A 11 26.95 35.59 -18.17
N PHE A 12 27.27 36.01 -16.94
CA PHE A 12 27.70 35.14 -15.87
C PHE A 12 26.50 34.31 -15.44
N LEU A 13 26.45 33.04 -15.88
CA LEU A 13 25.56 32.07 -15.31
C LEU A 13 26.11 31.67 -13.92
N LEU A 14 25.57 32.26 -12.87
CA LEU A 14 25.69 31.76 -11.51
C LEU A 14 24.93 30.42 -11.46
N GLY A 15 25.66 29.32 -11.63
CA GLY A 15 25.16 28.00 -11.36
C GLY A 15 24.84 27.87 -9.88
N LEU A 16 23.54 27.88 -9.55
CA LEU A 16 23.04 27.38 -8.28
C LEU A 16 23.39 25.91 -8.20
N ILE A 17 24.54 25.60 -7.56
CA ILE A 17 24.86 24.25 -7.12
C ILE A 17 23.85 23.95 -6.02
N SER A 18 22.75 23.32 -6.41
CA SER A 18 21.84 22.67 -5.49
C SER A 18 22.62 21.52 -4.85
N THR A 19 23.20 21.75 -3.67
CA THR A 19 23.76 20.70 -2.85
C THR A 19 22.61 19.83 -2.37
N SER A 20 22.24 18.86 -3.21
CA SER A 20 21.52 17.68 -2.75
C SER A 20 22.37 17.07 -1.65
N LEU A 21 21.99 17.19 -0.41
CA LEU A 21 22.47 16.35 0.69
C LEU A 21 22.15 14.91 0.30
N LEU A 22 23.08 14.28 -0.41
CA LEU A 22 23.15 12.84 -0.55
C LEU A 22 23.29 12.30 0.86
N LEU A 23 22.19 11.84 1.46
CA LEU A 23 22.25 10.90 2.57
C LEU A 23 22.98 9.69 2.02
N SER A 24 24.31 9.65 2.26
CA SER A 24 25.14 8.52 1.85
C SER A 24 24.73 7.32 2.68
N GLY A 25 23.94 6.43 2.10
CA GLY A 25 23.65 5.14 2.68
C GLY A 25 24.96 4.33 2.82
N ARG A 26 25.01 3.44 3.82
CA ARG A 26 26.10 2.47 3.93
C ARG A 26 25.97 1.46 2.77
N THR A 27 27.12 1.03 2.23
CA THR A 27 27.15 -0.12 1.32
C THR A 27 27.06 -1.42 2.14
N TRP A 28 26.04 -2.21 1.85
CA TRP A 28 25.77 -3.53 2.45
C TRP A 28 26.21 -4.63 1.52
N THR A 29 26.85 -5.65 2.05
CA THR A 29 27.35 -6.79 1.27
C THR A 29 26.62 -8.05 1.72
N THR A 30 26.13 -8.83 0.76
CA THR A 30 25.53 -10.15 1.06
C THR A 30 26.62 -11.22 1.22
N THR A 31 26.23 -12.38 1.77
CA THR A 31 27.10 -13.57 1.84
C THR A 31 27.59 -14.06 0.46
N GLU A 32 26.84 -13.71 -0.61
CA GLU A 32 27.18 -14.02 -2.01
C GLU A 32 28.02 -12.95 -2.68
N GLY A 33 28.39 -11.89 -1.94
CA GLY A 33 29.21 -10.78 -2.45
C GLY A 33 28.45 -9.68 -3.19
N SER A 34 27.11 -9.77 -3.33
CA SER A 34 26.33 -8.69 -3.91
C SER A 34 26.33 -7.47 -3.01
N ARG A 35 26.38 -6.27 -3.60
CA ARG A 35 26.44 -5.00 -2.86
C ARG A 35 25.25 -4.12 -3.16
N THR A 36 24.75 -3.44 -2.15
CA THR A 36 23.68 -2.44 -2.28
C THR A 36 23.88 -1.29 -1.29
N GLU A 37 23.51 -0.08 -1.68
CA GLU A 37 23.55 1.09 -0.79
C GLU A 37 22.18 1.30 -0.16
N GLY A 38 22.15 1.57 1.14
CA GLY A 38 20.92 1.81 1.87
C GLY A 38 21.16 2.26 3.30
N GLU A 39 20.13 2.82 3.92
CA GLU A 39 20.12 3.22 5.33
C GLU A 39 19.50 2.10 6.17
N LEU A 40 20.11 1.75 7.29
CA LEU A 40 19.58 0.78 8.25
C LEU A 40 18.49 1.46 9.10
N LEU A 41 17.26 1.00 8.99
CA LEU A 41 16.11 1.59 9.67
C LEU A 41 15.75 0.86 10.97
N SER A 42 15.71 -0.47 10.95
CA SER A 42 15.38 -1.28 12.13
C SER A 42 16.00 -2.67 12.07
N VAL A 43 16.11 -3.31 13.23
CA VAL A 43 16.52 -4.70 13.38
C VAL A 43 15.58 -5.33 14.42
N GLU A 44 14.66 -6.17 13.95
CA GLU A 44 13.68 -6.84 14.79
C GLU A 44 13.85 -8.37 14.65
N GLN A 45 14.07 -9.05 15.77
CA GLN A 45 14.43 -10.46 15.76
C GLN A 45 15.62 -10.70 14.80
N ASP A 46 15.42 -11.48 13.74
CA ASP A 46 16.42 -11.77 12.70
C ASP A 46 16.13 -11.06 11.37
N GLN A 47 15.27 -10.03 11.38
CA GLN A 47 14.95 -9.22 10.20
C GLN A 47 15.60 -7.85 10.28
N VAL A 48 16.20 -7.44 9.19
CA VAL A 48 16.89 -6.17 9.00
C VAL A 48 16.12 -5.35 7.97
N THR A 49 15.64 -4.16 8.34
CA THR A 49 14.97 -3.26 7.41
C THR A 49 15.95 -2.21 6.90
N LEU A 50 16.14 -2.17 5.59
CA LEU A 50 16.94 -1.15 4.90
C LEU A 50 16.03 -0.22 4.09
N SER A 51 16.34 1.08 4.09
CA SER A 51 15.84 2.02 3.09
C SER A 51 16.80 2.08 1.92
N ILE A 52 16.39 1.61 0.74
CA ILE A 52 17.17 1.61 -0.49
C ILE A 52 16.46 2.56 -1.47
N LYS A 53 17.11 3.66 -1.83
CA LYS A 53 16.52 4.71 -2.70
C LYS A 53 15.14 5.21 -2.20
N GLY A 54 14.97 5.29 -0.86
CA GLY A 54 13.76 5.74 -0.22
C GLY A 54 12.64 4.70 -0.10
N ARG A 55 12.88 3.45 -0.49
CA ARG A 55 11.98 2.30 -0.30
C ARG A 55 12.48 1.39 0.80
N GLU A 56 11.56 0.86 1.60
CA GLU A 56 11.88 -0.04 2.70
C GLU A 56 11.86 -1.49 2.23
N TYR A 57 12.93 -2.22 2.56
CA TYR A 57 13.08 -3.65 2.26
C TYR A 57 13.50 -4.40 3.51
N ASN A 58 12.94 -5.59 3.72
CA ASN A 58 13.29 -6.48 4.81
C ASN A 58 14.16 -7.62 4.29
N PHE A 59 15.26 -7.87 5.00
CA PHE A 59 16.20 -8.93 4.70
C PHE A 59 16.45 -9.76 5.96
N PRO A 60 16.59 -11.08 5.86
CA PRO A 60 17.06 -11.88 6.99
C PRO A 60 18.49 -11.49 7.34
N LEU A 61 18.82 -11.40 8.63
CA LEU A 61 20.16 -11.06 9.12
C LEU A 61 21.24 -11.99 8.54
N SER A 62 20.89 -13.26 8.33
CA SER A 62 21.78 -14.27 7.74
C SER A 62 22.26 -13.95 6.32
N ARG A 63 21.53 -13.09 5.60
CA ARG A 63 21.90 -12.69 4.23
C ARG A 63 23.09 -11.75 4.16
N PHE A 64 23.42 -11.08 5.26
CA PHE A 64 24.53 -10.10 5.29
C PHE A 64 25.89 -10.77 5.55
N SER A 65 26.97 -10.16 5.05
CA SER A 65 28.33 -10.55 5.33
C SER A 65 28.61 -10.58 6.85
N SER A 66 29.64 -11.30 7.28
CA SER A 66 30.04 -11.33 8.70
C SER A 66 30.32 -9.93 9.26
N GLU A 67 30.99 -9.10 8.48
CA GLU A 67 31.30 -7.71 8.85
C GLU A 67 30.04 -6.87 9.03
N ASP A 68 29.11 -6.94 8.09
CA ASP A 68 27.86 -6.21 8.17
C ASP A 68 26.96 -6.72 9.30
N ARG A 69 26.96 -8.02 9.60
CA ARG A 69 26.24 -8.55 10.78
C ARG A 69 26.80 -7.98 12.09
N VAL A 70 28.10 -7.88 12.24
CA VAL A 70 28.73 -7.25 13.43
C VAL A 70 28.26 -5.78 13.54
N TYR A 71 28.28 -5.04 12.44
CA TYR A 71 27.77 -3.66 12.42
C TYR A 71 26.29 -3.59 12.80
N ILE A 72 25.44 -4.44 12.23
CA ILE A 72 24.01 -4.49 12.50
C ILE A 72 23.73 -4.78 13.99
N MET A 73 24.46 -5.72 14.59
CA MET A 73 24.31 -6.05 16.00
C MET A 73 24.76 -4.92 16.92
N LYS A 74 25.86 -4.24 16.59
CA LYS A 74 26.27 -3.02 17.30
C LYS A 74 25.22 -1.91 17.16
N TRP A 75 24.71 -1.71 15.96
CA TRP A 75 23.65 -0.74 15.71
C TRP A 75 22.39 -1.06 16.53
N LYS A 76 22.01 -2.33 16.64
CA LYS A 76 20.86 -2.81 17.44
C LYS A 76 21.05 -2.55 18.93
N SER A 77 22.27 -2.63 19.45
CA SER A 77 22.58 -2.38 20.88
C SER A 77 22.55 -0.89 21.29
N GLU A 78 22.53 0.03 20.33
CA GLU A 78 22.52 1.47 20.58
C GLU A 78 21.10 2.00 20.72
N GLU A 79 20.84 2.81 21.75
CA GLU A 79 19.56 3.51 21.87
C GLU A 79 19.40 4.53 20.74
N ARG A 80 18.27 4.46 20.06
CA ARG A 80 17.98 5.32 18.91
C ARG A 80 16.66 6.05 19.06
N CYS A 81 16.68 7.29 18.59
CA CYS A 81 15.49 8.13 18.57
C CYS A 81 14.35 7.47 17.76
N GLY A 82 13.20 7.30 18.40
CA GLY A 82 12.02 6.69 17.76
C GLY A 82 11.49 7.47 16.55
N VAL A 83 11.93 8.73 16.34
CA VAL A 83 11.53 9.57 15.21
C VAL A 83 12.57 9.57 14.10
N CYS A 84 13.79 10.04 14.38
CA CYS A 84 14.82 10.23 13.35
C CYS A 84 15.76 9.04 13.19
N ARG A 85 15.63 7.99 14.02
CA ARG A 85 16.45 6.76 14.04
C ARG A 85 17.94 6.97 14.31
N LYS A 86 18.38 8.19 14.50
CA LYS A 86 19.78 8.49 14.87
C LYS A 86 20.01 8.11 16.35
N LYS A 87 21.27 7.78 16.68
CA LYS A 87 21.69 7.50 18.04
C LYS A 87 21.34 8.67 18.96
N VAL A 88 20.77 8.37 20.13
CA VAL A 88 20.50 9.37 21.16
C VAL A 88 21.71 9.53 22.07
N GLY A 89 21.97 10.78 22.49
CA GLY A 89 22.97 11.12 23.48
C GLY A 89 22.42 11.04 24.91
N THR A 90 23.19 11.64 25.85
CA THR A 90 22.77 11.77 27.26
C THR A 90 21.56 12.69 27.41
N ASP A 91 21.42 13.71 26.54
CA ASP A 91 20.26 14.57 26.48
C ASP A 91 19.16 13.88 25.65
N ASN A 92 18.28 13.16 26.29
CA ASN A 92 17.19 12.43 25.67
C ASN A 92 15.91 12.50 26.52
N MET A 93 14.78 12.26 25.84
CA MET A 93 13.46 12.15 26.46
C MET A 93 12.95 10.72 26.31
N ARG A 94 12.33 10.18 27.36
CA ARG A 94 11.71 8.86 27.37
C ARG A 94 10.19 9.00 27.46
N ALA A 95 9.48 8.31 26.56
CA ALA A 95 8.02 8.26 26.59
C ALA A 95 7.55 6.86 26.18
N GLY A 96 6.86 6.18 27.07
CA GLY A 96 6.59 4.75 26.97
C GLY A 96 7.90 3.96 26.86
N GLU A 97 7.98 3.06 25.89
CA GLU A 97 9.21 2.30 25.61
C GLU A 97 10.21 3.03 24.69
N GLY A 98 9.86 4.23 24.20
CA GLY A 98 10.66 4.98 23.23
C GLY A 98 11.61 5.98 23.86
N VAL A 99 12.77 6.19 23.19
CA VAL A 99 13.76 7.23 23.51
C VAL A 99 13.82 8.22 22.37
N TYR A 100 13.93 9.50 22.66
CA TYR A 100 13.82 10.56 21.66
C TYR A 100 14.84 11.65 21.91
N HIS A 101 15.32 12.31 20.85
CA HIS A 101 15.95 13.62 21.02
C HIS A 101 14.88 14.64 21.45
N PRO A 102 15.18 15.59 22.30
CA PRO A 102 14.23 16.64 22.69
C PRO A 102 13.63 17.37 21.47
N SER A 103 14.46 17.65 20.46
CA SER A 103 14.05 18.29 19.21
C SER A 103 13.16 17.41 18.32
N CYS A 104 13.17 16.09 18.51
CA CYS A 104 12.32 15.14 17.78
C CYS A 104 11.03 14.82 18.53
N PHE A 105 10.97 15.07 19.83
CA PHE A 105 9.80 14.82 20.68
C PHE A 105 8.86 16.03 20.68
N THR A 106 8.37 16.36 19.49
CA THR A 106 7.54 17.54 19.24
C THR A 106 6.29 17.16 18.45
N CYS A 107 5.23 17.93 18.66
CA CYS A 107 3.99 17.78 17.94
C CYS A 107 4.16 18.17 16.46
N LEU A 108 3.74 17.31 15.52
CA LEU A 108 3.82 17.57 14.07
C LEU A 108 3.00 18.79 13.62
N VAL A 109 2.00 19.22 14.39
CA VAL A 109 1.10 20.32 14.03
C VAL A 109 1.60 21.65 14.56
N CYS A 110 1.86 21.76 15.88
CA CYS A 110 2.24 23.01 16.51
C CYS A 110 3.75 23.14 16.77
N GLU A 111 4.54 22.08 16.51
CA GLU A 111 6.00 22.03 16.65
C GLU A 111 6.51 22.23 18.10
N ARG A 112 5.61 22.34 19.07
CA ARG A 112 5.98 22.45 20.50
C ARG A 112 6.35 21.07 21.04
N PRO A 113 7.32 21.02 21.98
CA PRO A 113 7.64 19.81 22.73
C PRO A 113 6.41 19.26 23.46
N PHE A 114 6.35 17.95 23.63
CA PHE A 114 5.39 17.34 24.53
C PHE A 114 5.85 17.54 25.98
N LEU A 115 4.94 17.99 26.83
CA LEU A 115 5.17 18.18 28.26
C LEU A 115 4.57 17.01 29.04
N ASP A 116 4.97 16.89 30.32
CA ASP A 116 4.42 15.90 31.23
C ASP A 116 2.89 15.98 31.29
N ARG A 117 2.23 14.81 31.37
CA ARG A 117 0.77 14.63 31.42
C ARG A 117 -0.02 15.09 30.20
N GLN A 118 0.62 15.45 29.09
CA GLN A 118 -0.10 15.71 27.85
C GLN A 118 -0.48 14.40 27.16
N SER A 119 -1.69 14.33 26.62
CA SER A 119 -2.13 13.21 25.82
C SER A 119 -1.53 13.29 24.41
N ILE A 120 -0.91 12.20 23.97
CA ILE A 120 -0.20 12.11 22.69
C ILE A 120 -0.90 11.04 21.83
N SER A 121 -1.25 11.41 20.61
CA SER A 121 -1.67 10.47 19.57
C SER A 121 -0.49 10.16 18.66
N ARG A 122 -0.32 8.89 18.30
CA ARG A 122 0.81 8.40 17.49
C ARG A 122 0.30 7.56 16.33
N ASP A 123 0.92 7.69 15.18
CA ASP A 123 0.70 6.80 14.04
C ASP A 123 1.66 5.59 14.04
N GLU A 124 1.43 4.62 13.15
CA GLU A 124 2.26 3.42 12.99
C GLU A 124 3.69 3.73 12.47
N TRP A 125 3.94 4.96 12.03
CA TRP A 125 5.22 5.41 11.46
C TRP A 125 6.07 6.20 12.46
N GLY A 126 5.55 6.42 13.67
CA GLY A 126 6.20 7.18 14.71
C GLY A 126 5.90 8.68 14.70
N GLY A 127 5.00 9.14 13.82
CA GLY A 127 4.50 10.51 13.84
C GLY A 127 3.66 10.77 15.10
N MET A 128 3.87 11.92 15.76
CA MET A 128 3.22 12.24 17.03
C MET A 128 2.58 13.62 16.99
N VAL A 129 1.40 13.72 17.60
CA VAL A 129 0.67 14.98 17.78
C VAL A 129 0.08 15.03 19.18
N HIS A 130 -0.11 16.23 19.73
CA HIS A 130 -1.01 16.39 20.88
C HIS A 130 -2.39 15.85 20.49
N SER A 131 -3.05 15.09 21.33
CA SER A 131 -4.34 14.46 20.97
C SER A 131 -5.39 15.48 20.54
N GLU A 132 -5.38 16.69 21.10
CA GLU A 132 -6.21 17.83 20.69
C GLU A 132 -5.94 18.31 19.26
N HIS A 133 -4.71 18.10 18.76
CA HIS A 133 -4.29 18.49 17.40
C HIS A 133 -4.50 17.37 16.35
N LEU A 134 -4.98 16.20 16.74
CA LEU A 134 -5.13 15.09 15.82
C LEU A 134 -6.01 15.44 14.60
N ARG A 135 -7.08 16.20 14.82
CA ARG A 135 -7.99 16.67 13.74
C ARG A 135 -7.37 17.74 12.85
N GLN A 136 -6.28 18.38 13.29
CA GLN A 136 -5.56 19.41 12.53
C GLN A 136 -4.39 18.80 11.73
N ALA A 137 -3.98 17.59 12.04
CA ALA A 137 -2.99 16.86 11.27
C ALA A 137 -3.62 16.32 9.98
N ALA A 138 -2.84 16.33 8.89
CA ALA A 138 -3.19 15.56 7.72
C ALA A 138 -2.80 14.09 7.94
N SER A 139 -3.66 13.17 7.48
CA SER A 139 -3.40 11.73 7.51
C SER A 139 -3.38 11.19 6.09
N CYS A 140 -2.33 10.44 5.76
CA CYS A 140 -2.24 9.79 4.46
C CYS A 140 -3.37 8.77 4.29
N GLY A 141 -4.16 8.92 3.24
CA GLY A 141 -5.29 8.04 2.95
C GLY A 141 -4.91 6.57 2.71
N SER A 142 -3.65 6.29 2.33
CA SER A 142 -3.15 4.93 2.08
C SER A 142 -2.49 4.30 3.32
N CYS A 143 -1.54 5.00 3.94
CA CYS A 143 -0.71 4.41 4.99
C CYS A 143 -1.00 4.93 6.40
N GLY A 144 -1.93 5.88 6.57
CA GLY A 144 -2.26 6.47 7.86
C GLY A 144 -1.19 7.39 8.47
N ARG A 145 -0.06 7.63 7.77
CA ARG A 145 1.00 8.50 8.28
C ARG A 145 0.49 9.91 8.53
N LEU A 146 0.72 10.44 9.73
CA LEU A 146 0.41 11.82 10.10
C LEU A 146 1.50 12.77 9.60
N PHE A 147 1.10 13.95 9.18
CA PHE A 147 2.02 15.04 8.84
C PHE A 147 1.34 16.43 8.98
N SER A 148 2.17 17.46 9.05
CA SER A 148 1.67 18.84 9.15
C SER A 148 1.15 19.29 7.78
N PRO A 149 -0.12 19.69 7.66
CA PRO A 149 -0.65 20.20 6.41
C PRO A 149 0.03 21.52 5.97
N LYS A 150 0.58 22.28 6.93
CA LYS A 150 1.32 23.52 6.64
C LYS A 150 2.66 23.28 5.95
N LYS A 151 3.25 22.08 6.12
CA LYS A 151 4.54 21.69 5.52
C LYS A 151 4.37 20.74 4.34
N ALA A 152 3.12 20.38 4.00
CA ALA A 152 2.83 19.48 2.92
C ALA A 152 2.99 20.16 1.56
N ALA A 153 3.58 19.49 0.60
CA ALA A 153 3.63 19.92 -0.79
C ALA A 153 2.21 19.85 -1.41
N LYS A 154 1.94 20.74 -2.38
CA LYS A 154 0.62 20.82 -3.03
C LYS A 154 0.21 19.49 -3.67
N GLU A 155 1.16 18.76 -4.22
CA GLU A 155 0.97 17.47 -4.88
C GLU A 155 0.47 16.37 -3.92
N GLN A 156 0.59 16.57 -2.61
CA GLN A 156 0.08 15.65 -1.61
C GLN A 156 -1.45 15.70 -1.46
N PHE A 157 -2.09 16.74 -2.01
CA PHE A 157 -3.55 16.93 -1.98
C PHE A 157 -4.13 16.66 -3.36
N PHE A 158 -4.90 15.60 -3.49
CA PHE A 158 -5.60 15.28 -4.73
C PHE A 158 -6.81 16.18 -4.93
N SER A 159 -7.19 16.42 -6.18
CA SER A 159 -8.38 17.23 -6.52
C SER A 159 -9.69 16.64 -6.00
N ASP A 160 -9.72 15.37 -5.68
CA ASP A 160 -10.87 14.65 -5.10
C ASP A 160 -10.90 14.69 -3.56
N GLY A 161 -10.04 15.48 -2.93
CA GLY A 161 -9.97 15.67 -1.48
C GLY A 161 -9.11 14.66 -0.73
N ARG A 162 -8.57 13.65 -1.40
CA ARG A 162 -7.63 12.70 -0.77
C ARG A 162 -6.29 13.37 -0.49
N VAL A 163 -5.63 12.83 0.51
CA VAL A 163 -4.29 13.30 0.93
C VAL A 163 -3.34 12.12 0.94
N SER A 164 -2.13 12.31 0.39
CA SER A 164 -1.09 11.28 0.38
C SER A 164 0.22 11.82 0.95
N CYS A 165 0.93 11.01 1.75
CA CYS A 165 2.28 11.37 2.16
C CYS A 165 3.26 11.21 0.99
N LEU A 166 4.41 11.90 1.06
CA LEU A 166 5.41 11.86 -0.01
C LEU A 166 5.92 10.44 -0.32
N ALA A 167 5.99 9.56 0.68
CA ALA A 167 6.41 8.17 0.45
C ALA A 167 5.41 7.40 -0.41
N CYS A 168 4.10 7.49 -0.09
CA CYS A 168 3.04 6.87 -0.90
C CYS A 168 2.92 7.52 -2.29
N LEU A 169 3.11 8.83 -2.38
CA LEU A 169 3.05 9.55 -3.65
C LEU A 169 4.15 9.14 -4.63
N ARG A 170 5.38 8.89 -4.15
CA ARG A 170 6.49 8.40 -5.00
C ARG A 170 6.23 7.04 -5.63
N GLU A 171 5.39 6.24 -4.99
CA GLU A 171 5.04 4.88 -5.43
C GLU A 171 3.63 4.80 -6.00
N ALA A 172 3.02 5.95 -6.27
CA ALA A 172 1.64 6.03 -6.73
C ALA A 172 1.49 5.47 -8.16
N VAL A 173 0.49 4.64 -8.35
CA VAL A 173 0.07 4.15 -9.66
C VAL A 173 -0.80 5.22 -10.31
N THR A 174 -0.24 5.91 -11.31
CA THR A 174 -0.88 7.04 -12.00
C THR A 174 -1.03 6.84 -13.49
N ASP A 175 -0.45 5.78 -14.04
CA ASP A 175 -0.47 5.46 -15.47
C ASP A 175 -0.84 3.99 -15.72
N VAL A 176 -1.31 3.73 -16.95
CA VAL A 176 -1.81 2.41 -17.35
C VAL A 176 -0.69 1.38 -17.43
N ALA A 177 0.52 1.75 -17.84
CA ALA A 177 1.62 0.81 -17.95
C ALA A 177 2.03 0.25 -16.59
N THR A 178 2.08 1.10 -15.57
CA THR A 178 2.31 0.69 -14.18
C THR A 178 1.17 -0.20 -13.67
N LEU A 179 -0.09 0.15 -13.97
CA LEU A 179 -1.25 -0.68 -13.61
C LEU A 179 -1.16 -2.07 -14.26
N ASP A 180 -0.82 -2.16 -15.55
CA ASP A 180 -0.69 -3.42 -16.27
C ASP A 180 0.43 -4.30 -15.71
N ALA A 181 1.56 -3.72 -15.32
CA ALA A 181 2.64 -4.44 -14.66
C ALA A 181 2.20 -5.03 -13.29
N VAL A 182 1.46 -4.24 -12.50
CA VAL A 182 0.85 -4.72 -11.24
C VAL A 182 -0.16 -5.84 -11.52
N ALA A 183 -1.01 -5.66 -12.52
CA ALA A 183 -2.04 -6.63 -12.89
C ALA A 183 -1.43 -7.97 -13.35
N HIS A 184 -0.36 -7.94 -14.12
CA HIS A 184 0.36 -9.15 -14.52
C HIS A 184 0.85 -9.93 -13.30
N ARG A 185 1.53 -9.25 -12.38
CA ARG A 185 2.06 -9.87 -11.14
C ARG A 185 0.95 -10.45 -10.25
N VAL A 186 -0.15 -9.72 -10.07
CA VAL A 186 -1.28 -10.16 -9.26
C VAL A 186 -1.97 -11.38 -9.89
N ARG A 187 -2.22 -11.36 -11.21
CA ARG A 187 -2.81 -12.50 -11.92
C ARG A 187 -1.96 -13.76 -11.81
N GLN A 188 -0.64 -13.62 -11.94
CA GLN A 188 0.27 -14.74 -11.73
C GLN A 188 0.13 -15.30 -10.31
N GLY A 189 0.16 -14.45 -9.29
CA GLY A 189 0.03 -14.88 -7.89
C GLY A 189 -1.30 -15.56 -7.57
N ILE A 190 -2.39 -15.10 -8.17
CA ILE A 190 -3.72 -15.72 -8.03
C ILE A 190 -3.79 -17.06 -8.77
N SER A 191 -3.19 -17.17 -9.95
CA SER A 191 -3.12 -18.42 -10.72
C SER A 191 -2.38 -19.54 -9.98
N GLU A 192 -1.34 -19.19 -9.20
CA GLU A 192 -0.62 -20.15 -8.34
C GLU A 192 -1.50 -20.78 -7.25
N LEU A 193 -2.61 -20.13 -6.89
CA LEU A 193 -3.61 -20.65 -5.95
C LEU A 193 -4.59 -21.64 -6.61
N GLY A 194 -4.55 -21.78 -7.93
CA GLY A 194 -5.47 -22.62 -8.71
C GLY A 194 -6.70 -21.88 -9.23
N LEU A 195 -6.75 -20.54 -9.14
CA LEU A 195 -7.81 -19.76 -9.81
C LEU A 195 -7.42 -19.53 -11.28
N PRO A 196 -8.24 -19.98 -12.23
CA PRO A 196 -7.95 -19.80 -13.65
C PRO A 196 -8.06 -18.31 -14.04
N PRO A 197 -7.40 -17.88 -15.12
CA PRO A 197 -7.58 -16.55 -15.66
C PRO A 197 -9.04 -16.36 -16.12
N PRO A 198 -9.52 -15.10 -16.18
CA PRO A 198 -10.85 -14.80 -16.70
C PRO A 198 -11.06 -15.37 -18.11
N THR A 199 -12.24 -15.88 -18.38
CA THR A 199 -12.63 -16.44 -19.68
C THR A 199 -13.09 -15.36 -20.65
N GLY A 200 -13.62 -14.25 -20.13
CA GLY A 200 -14.08 -13.10 -20.88
C GLY A 200 -13.05 -11.98 -20.98
N PRO A 201 -13.28 -10.99 -21.88
CA PRO A 201 -12.48 -9.79 -21.94
C PRO A 201 -12.44 -9.06 -20.60
N LEU A 202 -11.23 -8.70 -20.17
CA LEU A 202 -10.99 -7.94 -18.94
C LEU A 202 -10.25 -6.65 -19.27
N SER A 203 -10.89 -5.52 -19.02
CA SER A 203 -10.26 -4.19 -19.10
C SER A 203 -10.01 -3.63 -17.70
N MET A 204 -8.94 -2.87 -17.55
CA MET A 204 -8.58 -2.21 -16.30
C MET A 204 -8.42 -0.71 -16.52
N ARG A 205 -8.87 0.10 -15.56
CA ARG A 205 -8.81 1.56 -15.67
C ARG A 205 -8.43 2.21 -14.35
N LEU A 206 -7.62 3.26 -14.43
CA LEU A 206 -7.43 4.19 -13.34
C LEU A 206 -8.54 5.24 -13.36
N VAL A 207 -9.16 5.47 -12.21
CA VAL A 207 -10.25 6.44 -12.04
C VAL A 207 -10.02 7.31 -10.81
N ASP A 208 -10.59 8.52 -10.81
CA ASP A 208 -10.63 9.36 -9.61
C ASP A 208 -11.71 8.91 -8.62
N GLN A 209 -11.64 9.40 -7.39
CA GLN A 209 -12.59 9.05 -6.33
C GLN A 209 -14.03 9.49 -6.67
N GLY A 210 -14.17 10.63 -7.35
CA GLY A 210 -15.49 11.14 -7.73
C GLY A 210 -16.20 10.21 -8.72
N LYS A 211 -15.44 9.67 -9.70
CA LYS A 211 -15.98 8.70 -10.65
C LYS A 211 -16.33 7.38 -9.97
N LEU A 212 -15.47 6.91 -9.07
CA LEU A 212 -15.71 5.69 -8.30
C LEU A 212 -16.99 5.84 -7.45
N ASN A 213 -17.12 6.94 -6.71
CA ASN A 213 -18.27 7.19 -5.85
C ASN A 213 -19.60 7.23 -6.64
N ARG A 214 -19.63 7.91 -7.80
CA ARG A 214 -20.84 7.95 -8.65
C ARG A 214 -21.26 6.57 -9.12
N GLU A 215 -20.31 5.70 -9.45
CA GLU A 215 -20.65 4.34 -9.88
C GLU A 215 -21.12 3.48 -8.72
N VAL A 216 -20.52 3.62 -7.53
CA VAL A 216 -20.97 2.95 -6.30
C VAL A 216 -22.40 3.35 -5.95
N GLU A 217 -22.74 4.63 -6.03
CA GLU A 217 -24.12 5.11 -5.81
C GLU A 217 -25.08 4.51 -6.82
N ARG A 218 -24.70 4.40 -8.09
CA ARG A 218 -25.52 3.79 -9.15
C ARG A 218 -25.83 2.31 -8.87
N VAL A 219 -24.90 1.56 -8.29
CA VAL A 219 -25.10 0.15 -7.93
C VAL A 219 -25.59 -0.05 -6.49
N HIS A 220 -26.09 1.03 -5.84
CA HIS A 220 -26.62 1.03 -4.46
C HIS A 220 -25.59 0.60 -3.41
N GLY A 221 -24.30 0.74 -3.70
CA GLY A 221 -23.21 0.53 -2.76
C GLY A 221 -23.05 1.67 -1.74
N ARG A 222 -22.25 1.45 -0.72
CA ARG A 222 -21.90 2.47 0.29
C ARG A 222 -20.41 2.38 0.60
N GLY A 223 -19.80 3.54 0.87
CA GLY A 223 -18.41 3.62 1.31
C GLY A 223 -17.48 4.25 0.27
N SER A 224 -16.27 4.56 0.71
CA SER A 224 -15.20 5.06 -0.14
C SER A 224 -14.40 3.86 -0.65
N LEU A 225 -14.72 3.38 -1.83
CA LEU A 225 -14.04 2.26 -2.47
C LEU A 225 -12.68 2.68 -3.03
N ARG A 226 -11.79 1.71 -3.17
CA ARG A 226 -10.49 1.86 -3.83
C ARG A 226 -10.42 1.09 -5.14
N GLY A 227 -11.35 0.19 -5.36
CA GLY A 227 -11.57 -0.56 -6.57
C GLY A 227 -13.05 -0.83 -6.79
N LEU A 228 -13.40 -1.26 -7.99
CA LEU A 228 -14.75 -1.68 -8.35
C LEU A 228 -14.67 -2.62 -9.55
N THR A 229 -15.37 -3.75 -9.47
CA THR A 229 -15.54 -4.70 -10.57
C THR A 229 -16.93 -4.58 -11.16
N LEU A 230 -17.00 -4.27 -12.45
CA LEU A 230 -18.22 -4.28 -13.24
C LEU A 230 -18.21 -5.50 -14.15
N THR A 231 -19.20 -6.38 -14.03
CA THR A 231 -19.35 -7.56 -14.86
C THR A 231 -20.62 -7.46 -15.69
N THR A 232 -20.46 -7.56 -17.00
CA THR A 232 -21.56 -7.69 -17.96
C THR A 232 -21.58 -9.11 -18.49
N PHE A 233 -22.74 -9.71 -18.62
CA PHE A 233 -22.87 -11.03 -19.24
C PHE A 233 -23.99 -11.07 -20.28
N ARG A 234 -23.81 -11.93 -21.27
CA ARG A 234 -24.82 -12.22 -22.30
C ARG A 234 -25.03 -13.73 -22.37
N THR A 235 -26.29 -14.15 -22.17
CA THR A 235 -26.68 -15.55 -22.28
C THR A 235 -27.44 -15.77 -23.59
N VAL A 236 -27.03 -16.79 -24.33
CA VAL A 236 -27.70 -17.27 -25.53
C VAL A 236 -28.29 -18.64 -25.18
N THR A 237 -29.61 -18.78 -25.34
CA THR A 237 -30.34 -20.01 -25.07
C THR A 237 -30.70 -20.69 -26.42
N GLY A 238 -30.36 -21.97 -26.55
CA GLY A 238 -30.66 -22.76 -27.74
C GLY A 238 -29.67 -22.59 -28.89
N GLY A 239 -29.52 -23.62 -29.69
CA GLY A 239 -28.63 -23.67 -30.83
C GLY A 239 -27.16 -23.94 -30.52
N PRO A 240 -26.30 -24.03 -31.56
CA PRO A 240 -24.89 -24.39 -31.41
C PRO A 240 -24.01 -23.34 -30.71
N ARG A 241 -24.55 -22.15 -30.42
CA ARG A 241 -23.89 -21.08 -29.69
C ARG A 241 -24.50 -20.85 -28.32
N ALA A 242 -25.25 -21.83 -27.79
CA ALA A 242 -25.80 -21.72 -26.43
C ALA A 242 -24.67 -21.60 -25.38
N GLY A 243 -24.81 -20.65 -24.46
CA GLY A 243 -23.82 -20.40 -23.41
C GLY A 243 -23.88 -18.97 -22.89
N THR A 244 -23.07 -18.69 -21.88
CA THR A 244 -22.94 -17.34 -21.34
C THR A 244 -21.52 -16.83 -21.60
N THR A 245 -21.44 -15.60 -22.08
CA THR A 245 -20.19 -14.87 -22.27
C THR A 245 -20.13 -13.72 -21.27
N PHE A 246 -18.95 -13.46 -20.72
CA PHE A 246 -18.70 -12.39 -19.76
C PHE A 246 -17.80 -11.30 -20.36
N SER A 247 -17.93 -10.10 -19.83
CA SER A 247 -16.98 -9.00 -20.02
C SER A 247 -16.84 -8.24 -18.71
N HIS A 248 -15.62 -7.92 -18.35
CA HIS A 248 -15.30 -7.30 -17.08
C HIS A 248 -14.58 -5.97 -17.27
N GLU A 249 -14.95 -4.99 -16.45
CA GLU A 249 -14.16 -3.78 -16.23
C GLU A 249 -13.78 -3.72 -14.76
N VAL A 250 -12.48 -3.61 -14.49
CA VAL A 250 -11.94 -3.37 -13.14
C VAL A 250 -11.44 -1.93 -13.06
N TRP A 251 -12.04 -1.17 -12.19
CA TRP A 251 -11.67 0.21 -11.91
C TRP A 251 -10.82 0.27 -10.66
N ILE A 252 -9.65 0.91 -10.75
CA ILE A 252 -8.74 1.09 -9.64
C ILE A 252 -8.58 2.59 -9.39
N LEU A 253 -8.62 2.99 -8.13
CA LEU A 253 -8.41 4.36 -7.73
C LEU A 253 -7.00 4.82 -8.10
N ALA A 254 -6.88 5.87 -8.91
CA ALA A 254 -5.60 6.45 -9.29
C ALA A 254 -4.85 7.02 -8.08
N GLY A 255 -3.53 6.90 -8.07
CA GLY A 255 -2.69 7.45 -7.00
C GLY A 255 -2.54 6.56 -5.78
N LEU A 256 -3.02 5.32 -5.79
CA LEU A 256 -2.68 4.34 -4.76
C LEU A 256 -1.20 3.94 -4.89
N PRO A 257 -0.45 3.78 -3.79
CA PRO A 257 0.88 3.18 -3.85
C PRO A 257 0.81 1.76 -4.40
N VAL A 258 1.85 1.32 -5.12
CA VAL A 258 1.91 -0.01 -5.78
C VAL A 258 1.45 -1.13 -4.86
N VAL A 259 1.91 -1.16 -3.62
CA VAL A 259 1.56 -2.22 -2.64
C VAL A 259 0.06 -2.23 -2.32
N GLU A 260 -0.56 -1.06 -2.19
CA GLU A 260 -2.01 -0.98 -1.97
C GLU A 260 -2.78 -1.35 -3.24
N CYS A 261 -2.29 -0.92 -4.42
CA CYS A 261 -2.85 -1.30 -5.71
C CYS A 261 -2.84 -2.83 -5.91
N VAL A 262 -1.77 -3.52 -5.52
CA VAL A 262 -1.67 -4.99 -5.51
C VAL A 262 -2.79 -5.62 -4.70
N SER A 263 -3.03 -5.11 -3.49
CA SER A 263 -4.08 -5.60 -2.60
C SER A 263 -5.48 -5.40 -3.19
N VAL A 264 -5.76 -4.18 -3.66
CA VAL A 264 -7.06 -3.82 -4.25
C VAL A 264 -7.31 -4.64 -5.50
N LEU A 265 -6.33 -4.76 -6.38
CA LEU A 265 -6.49 -5.51 -7.62
C LEU A 265 -6.71 -7.01 -7.37
N ALA A 266 -6.05 -7.60 -6.38
CA ALA A 266 -6.29 -8.98 -5.98
C ALA A 266 -7.73 -9.19 -5.50
N HIS A 267 -8.27 -8.22 -4.75
CA HIS A 267 -9.67 -8.20 -4.32
C HIS A 267 -10.63 -8.18 -5.51
N GLU A 268 -10.44 -7.24 -6.43
CA GLU A 268 -11.31 -7.09 -7.60
C GLU A 268 -11.28 -8.30 -8.54
N LEU A 269 -10.11 -8.93 -8.70
CA LEU A 269 -10.02 -10.19 -9.46
C LEU A 269 -10.74 -11.35 -8.77
N GLY A 270 -10.89 -11.29 -7.45
CA GLY A 270 -11.76 -12.21 -6.71
C GLY A 270 -13.21 -12.10 -7.15
N HIS A 271 -13.74 -10.87 -7.26
CA HIS A 271 -15.08 -10.64 -7.79
C HIS A 271 -15.24 -11.12 -9.24
N VAL A 272 -14.24 -10.88 -10.10
CA VAL A 272 -14.24 -11.40 -11.49
C VAL A 272 -14.41 -12.92 -11.49
N TRP A 273 -13.57 -13.63 -10.74
CA TRP A 273 -13.62 -15.09 -10.67
C TRP A 273 -14.97 -15.60 -10.13
N MET A 274 -15.49 -15.00 -9.07
CA MET A 274 -16.78 -15.39 -8.50
C MET A 274 -17.94 -15.17 -9.47
N ASN A 275 -17.93 -14.06 -10.20
CA ASN A 275 -18.96 -13.74 -11.17
C ASN A 275 -18.97 -14.75 -12.34
N GLU A 276 -17.81 -15.08 -12.91
CA GLU A 276 -17.70 -16.08 -14.00
C GLU A 276 -18.07 -17.49 -13.55
N ASN A 277 -17.86 -17.81 -12.28
CA ASN A 277 -18.22 -19.10 -11.73
C ASN A 277 -19.62 -19.15 -11.13
N TYR A 278 -20.42 -18.10 -11.25
CA TYR A 278 -21.79 -18.01 -10.74
C TYR A 278 -21.91 -18.34 -9.25
N ILE A 279 -20.88 -18.01 -8.47
CA ILE A 279 -20.84 -18.31 -7.05
C ILE A 279 -21.80 -17.36 -6.33
N ASP A 280 -22.80 -17.93 -5.63
CA ASP A 280 -23.76 -17.19 -4.85
C ASP A 280 -23.50 -17.40 -3.36
N MET A 281 -23.16 -16.31 -2.69
CA MET A 281 -22.87 -16.28 -1.28
C MET A 281 -23.38 -14.98 -0.65
N SER A 282 -23.50 -14.97 0.68
CA SER A 282 -23.78 -13.73 1.39
C SER A 282 -22.71 -12.67 1.16
N PRO A 283 -23.04 -11.37 1.15
CA PRO A 283 -22.04 -10.30 0.96
C PRO A 283 -20.79 -10.43 1.86
N PRO A 284 -20.91 -10.75 3.16
CA PRO A 284 -19.72 -10.96 3.98
C PRO A 284 -18.82 -12.11 3.51
N ALA A 285 -19.39 -13.19 2.97
CA ALA A 285 -18.59 -14.31 2.47
C ALA A 285 -17.90 -13.97 1.14
N VAL A 286 -18.57 -13.22 0.25
CA VAL A 286 -17.97 -12.69 -0.99
C VAL A 286 -16.79 -11.79 -0.67
N GLU A 287 -17.01 -10.75 0.14
CA GLU A 287 -15.97 -9.80 0.51
C GLU A 287 -14.84 -10.47 1.29
N GLY A 288 -15.19 -11.44 2.12
CA GLY A 288 -14.21 -12.22 2.88
C GLY A 288 -13.28 -13.01 1.98
N PHE A 289 -13.80 -13.67 0.94
CA PHE A 289 -12.96 -14.39 -0.05
C PHE A 289 -12.06 -13.42 -0.82
N CYS A 290 -12.61 -12.30 -1.31
CA CYS A 290 -11.83 -11.29 -2.02
C CYS A 290 -10.70 -10.73 -1.13
N ASN A 291 -10.97 -10.52 0.17
CA ASN A 291 -9.96 -10.10 1.15
C ASN A 291 -8.92 -11.18 1.44
N LEU A 292 -9.23 -12.48 1.31
CA LEU A 292 -8.20 -13.53 1.37
C LEU A 292 -7.20 -13.41 0.22
N LEU A 293 -7.66 -13.08 -0.99
CA LEU A 293 -6.78 -12.84 -2.14
C LEU A 293 -5.91 -11.59 -1.92
N SER A 294 -6.50 -10.51 -1.37
CA SER A 294 -5.73 -9.33 -0.92
C SER A 294 -4.63 -9.70 0.06
N MET A 295 -4.97 -10.48 1.09
CA MET A 295 -4.01 -10.94 2.10
C MET A 295 -2.90 -11.78 1.48
N HIS A 296 -3.25 -12.72 0.59
CA HIS A 296 -2.26 -13.55 -0.11
C HIS A 296 -1.30 -12.68 -0.95
N ALA A 297 -1.81 -11.72 -1.69
CA ALA A 297 -0.98 -10.83 -2.49
C ALA A 297 -0.06 -9.97 -1.61
N LEU A 298 -0.56 -9.46 -0.48
CA LEU A 298 0.22 -8.70 0.49
C LEU A 298 1.28 -9.52 1.24
N GLN A 299 1.11 -10.84 1.37
CA GLN A 299 2.10 -11.71 2.00
C GLN A 299 3.41 -11.81 1.19
N LYS A 300 3.34 -11.56 -0.12
CA LYS A 300 4.51 -11.50 -1.01
C LYS A 300 5.24 -10.15 -0.95
N GLU A 301 4.67 -9.16 -0.26
CA GLU A 301 5.23 -7.82 -0.08
C GLU A 301 5.88 -7.68 1.30
N THR A 302 7.10 -7.16 1.35
CA THR A 302 7.89 -7.08 2.59
C THR A 302 7.90 -5.69 3.23
N SER A 303 7.31 -4.69 2.57
CA SER A 303 7.31 -3.31 3.05
C SER A 303 6.48 -3.13 4.33
N LYS A 304 6.80 -2.08 5.10
CA LYS A 304 6.00 -1.70 6.27
C LYS A 304 4.55 -1.36 5.89
N LEU A 305 4.33 -0.78 4.70
CA LEU A 305 2.97 -0.53 4.21
C LEU A 305 2.19 -1.84 4.05
N ALA A 306 2.81 -2.89 3.50
CA ALA A 306 2.18 -4.20 3.40
C ALA A 306 1.82 -4.79 4.77
N GLN A 307 2.69 -4.62 5.77
CA GLN A 307 2.41 -5.06 7.15
C GLN A 307 1.21 -4.33 7.73
N ILE A 308 1.13 -3.01 7.54
CA ILE A 308 -0.01 -2.19 7.99
C ILE A 308 -1.30 -2.60 7.29
N LEU A 309 -1.27 -2.81 5.97
CA LEU A 309 -2.45 -3.23 5.22
C LEU A 309 -2.93 -4.63 5.65
N ARG A 310 -2.02 -5.57 5.88
CA ARG A 310 -2.37 -6.90 6.43
C ARG A 310 -3.01 -6.77 7.82
N LYS A 311 -2.40 -5.98 8.71
CA LYS A 311 -2.95 -5.72 10.05
C LYS A 311 -4.36 -5.12 9.96
N ASN A 312 -4.58 -4.18 9.04
CA ASN A 312 -5.89 -3.57 8.84
C ASN A 312 -6.95 -4.58 8.39
N LEU A 313 -6.61 -5.52 7.51
CA LEU A 313 -7.51 -6.61 7.11
C LEU A 313 -7.87 -7.52 8.29
N GLU A 314 -6.89 -7.89 9.12
CA GLU A 314 -7.06 -8.77 10.27
C GLU A 314 -7.86 -8.12 11.40
N MET A 315 -7.60 -6.83 11.67
CA MET A 315 -8.16 -6.07 12.80
C MET A 315 -9.44 -5.31 12.46
N SER A 316 -9.92 -5.40 11.23
CA SER A 316 -11.14 -4.68 10.81
C SER A 316 -12.36 -5.16 11.60
N ASP A 317 -13.07 -4.21 12.25
CA ASP A 317 -14.32 -4.48 12.97
C ASP A 317 -15.55 -4.39 12.05
N ASP A 318 -15.35 -4.10 10.76
CA ASP A 318 -16.44 -4.03 9.79
C ASP A 318 -17.18 -5.38 9.69
N ARG A 319 -18.51 -5.31 9.70
CA ARG A 319 -19.37 -6.51 9.73
C ARG A 319 -19.34 -7.30 8.42
N ILE A 320 -19.08 -6.64 7.30
CA ILE A 320 -19.02 -7.26 5.98
C ILE A 320 -17.58 -7.66 5.67
N TYR A 321 -16.67 -6.69 5.62
CA TYR A 321 -15.28 -6.90 5.23
C TYR A 321 -14.46 -7.61 6.30
N GLY A 322 -14.49 -7.14 7.54
CA GLY A 322 -13.65 -7.69 8.62
C GLY A 322 -14.16 -9.04 9.13
N ARG A 323 -15.47 -9.16 9.45
CA ARG A 323 -16.05 -10.42 9.86
C ARG A 323 -15.99 -11.46 8.74
N GLY A 324 -16.36 -11.06 7.52
CA GLY A 324 -16.29 -11.94 6.35
C GLY A 324 -14.90 -12.49 6.13
N PHE A 325 -13.86 -11.64 6.24
CA PHE A 325 -12.46 -12.07 6.16
C PHE A 325 -12.11 -13.13 7.20
N ARG A 326 -12.45 -12.89 8.48
CA ARG A 326 -12.14 -13.85 9.56
C ARG A 326 -12.85 -15.20 9.38
N ASP A 327 -14.10 -15.18 8.92
CA ASP A 327 -14.87 -16.39 8.71
C ASP A 327 -14.34 -17.19 7.49
N MET A 328 -14.00 -16.51 6.39
CA MET A 328 -13.37 -17.14 5.24
C MET A 328 -11.95 -17.61 5.52
N ARG A 329 -11.19 -16.92 6.40
CA ARG A 329 -9.87 -17.34 6.85
C ARG A 329 -9.92 -18.68 7.61
N LYS A 330 -10.90 -18.86 8.50
CA LYS A 330 -11.11 -20.15 9.19
C LYS A 330 -11.39 -21.30 8.22
N GLN A 331 -12.14 -21.01 7.14
CA GLN A 331 -12.38 -22.01 6.08
C GLN A 331 -11.10 -22.33 5.31
N LEU A 332 -10.32 -21.31 4.97
CA LEU A 332 -9.03 -21.49 4.32
C LEU A 332 -8.06 -22.31 5.19
N ASP A 333 -7.97 -22.00 6.49
CA ASP A 333 -7.10 -22.70 7.42
C ASP A 333 -7.49 -24.20 7.56
N LYS A 334 -8.79 -24.52 7.43
CA LYS A 334 -9.32 -25.88 7.47
C LYS A 334 -9.12 -26.65 6.16
N LEU A 335 -9.30 -25.99 5.01
CA LEU A 335 -9.42 -26.66 3.71
C LEU A 335 -8.18 -26.50 2.83
N GLY A 336 -7.33 -25.51 3.14
CA GLY A 336 -6.31 -25.04 2.21
C GLY A 336 -6.91 -24.39 0.97
N TRP A 337 -6.07 -23.74 0.13
CA TRP A 337 -6.55 -23.09 -1.09
C TRP A 337 -7.28 -24.04 -2.06
N PRO A 338 -6.72 -25.23 -2.39
CA PRO A 338 -7.42 -26.14 -3.31
C PRO A 338 -8.78 -26.62 -2.78
N GLY A 339 -8.87 -26.85 -1.47
CA GLY A 339 -10.13 -27.27 -0.82
C GLY A 339 -11.17 -26.17 -0.82
N LEU A 340 -10.75 -24.93 -0.48
CA LEU A 340 -11.63 -23.77 -0.47
C LEU A 340 -12.17 -23.48 -1.87
N ILE A 341 -11.33 -23.48 -2.90
CA ILE A 341 -11.75 -23.23 -4.28
C ILE A 341 -12.76 -24.29 -4.75
N ARG A 342 -12.54 -25.57 -4.44
CA ARG A 342 -13.51 -26.64 -4.74
C ARG A 342 -14.84 -26.45 -4.01
N ASP A 343 -14.80 -26.12 -2.73
CA ASP A 343 -16.01 -25.85 -1.92
C ASP A 343 -16.81 -24.68 -2.52
N LEU A 344 -16.14 -23.57 -2.84
CA LEU A 344 -16.78 -22.43 -3.46
C LEU A 344 -17.36 -22.78 -4.84
N SER A 345 -16.61 -23.52 -5.66
CA SER A 345 -17.07 -23.96 -6.99
C SER A 345 -18.29 -24.87 -6.93
N SER A 346 -18.50 -25.59 -5.83
CA SER A 346 -19.71 -26.40 -5.63
C SER A 346 -20.97 -25.58 -5.35
N ARG A 347 -20.83 -24.31 -5.00
CA ARG A 347 -21.92 -23.37 -4.69
C ARG A 347 -22.42 -22.60 -5.93
N ARG A 348 -22.17 -23.11 -7.11
CA ARG A 348 -22.62 -22.48 -8.38
C ARG A 348 -24.16 -22.49 -8.47
N VAL A 349 -24.73 -21.33 -8.77
CA VAL A 349 -26.17 -21.18 -9.01
C VAL A 349 -26.39 -20.80 -10.48
N PRO A 350 -27.21 -21.54 -11.24
CA PRO A 350 -27.52 -21.21 -12.63
C PRO A 350 -28.13 -19.80 -12.74
N LEU A 351 -27.76 -19.04 -13.77
CA LEU A 351 -28.24 -17.66 -14.02
C LEU A 351 -29.77 -17.55 -14.12
N SER A 352 -30.44 -18.62 -14.47
CA SER A 352 -31.93 -18.66 -14.52
C SER A 352 -32.62 -18.33 -13.20
N HIS A 353 -31.89 -18.33 -12.08
CA HIS A 353 -32.41 -18.06 -10.74
C HIS A 353 -32.03 -16.66 -10.20
N ARG A 354 -31.22 -15.86 -10.92
CA ARG A 354 -30.81 -14.51 -10.50
C ARG A 354 -31.72 -13.37 -11.00
N GLY A 355 -32.82 -13.69 -11.64
CA GLY A 355 -33.75 -12.73 -12.22
C GLY A 355 -35.09 -12.73 -11.49
N ARG A 356 -35.18 -12.18 -10.31
CA ARG A 356 -36.41 -11.62 -9.76
C ARG A 356 -36.07 -10.58 -8.70
#